data_9cd9fb7cbd1d779e79a9298ecca1ee97
#
_entry.id   9cd9fb7cbd1d779e79a9298ecca1ee97
#
_cell.length_a   1.000
_cell.length_b   1.000
_cell.length_c   1.000
_cell.angle_alpha   90.00
_cell.angle_beta   90.00
_cell.angle_gamma   90.00
#
_symmetry.space_group_name_H-M   'P 1'
#
loop_
_entity.id
_entity.type
_entity.pdbx_description
1 polymer ?
#
loop_
_entity_poly.entity_id
_entity_poly.type
_entity_poly.pdbx_seq_one_letter_code
_entity_poly.pdbx_strand_id
1 'polypeptide(L)'
;LFVRGIGEHTDVVEKEMYSFEDKLNGEALTLRPEATAGIVRAAIEHNLTYDGPKRLYYMGPMFRHERPQRGRYRQFHQLGAEALGFSGPEVDAELMLLAYQVLTELGVRSVRVELNSLGIPAERHAHRAALIAYLQGHAQLLDADAQRRLHANPLRILDTKNPAMQDMVNAAPQLLDFLGEASLKHFDTVKSLLSACGVAWSVNPRLVRGLDYYSHTVFEFITDELGSQGTLCGGGRYDGLFELLGGKSTPAVGWGMGVERVLELLRVQGVAGPDQAPDAYAIVAETSLLTTVLPCLQRLRAMGVKVQMHASAGDGMGSFKSQFKRADASGARF
;
A
#
# COMPACT_ATOMS: atom_id res chain seq x y z
N LEU A 1 -4.89 -19.42 -3.44
CA LEU A 1 -5.30 -18.25 -2.67
C LEU A 1 -5.42 -17.02 -3.56
N PHE A 2 -4.32 -16.53 -4.13
CA PHE A 2 -4.28 -15.22 -4.81
C PHE A 2 -5.09 -15.19 -6.10
N VAL A 3 -5.01 -16.21 -6.98
CA VAL A 3 -5.83 -16.30 -8.18
C VAL A 3 -7.32 -16.17 -7.84
N ARG A 4 -7.78 -16.94 -6.85
CA ARG A 4 -9.18 -16.93 -6.41
C ARG A 4 -9.58 -15.63 -5.72
N GLY A 5 -8.70 -15.05 -4.86
CA GLY A 5 -9.00 -13.84 -4.12
C GLY A 5 -8.88 -12.56 -4.94
N ILE A 6 -7.85 -12.44 -5.78
CA ILE A 6 -7.55 -11.22 -6.54
C ILE A 6 -8.38 -11.12 -7.83
N GLY A 7 -8.69 -12.26 -8.46
CA GLY A 7 -9.36 -12.36 -9.76
C GLY A 7 -8.43 -12.79 -10.87
N GLU A 8 -8.86 -13.78 -11.65
CA GLU A 8 -8.06 -14.41 -12.71
C GLU A 8 -7.64 -13.45 -13.81
N HIS A 9 -8.48 -12.46 -14.13
CA HIS A 9 -8.26 -11.50 -15.22
C HIS A 9 -7.66 -10.17 -14.74
N THR A 10 -6.90 -10.18 -13.65
CA THR A 10 -6.16 -9.01 -13.20
C THR A 10 -4.71 -9.06 -13.67
N ASP A 11 -4.11 -7.88 -13.92
CA ASP A 11 -2.70 -7.82 -14.34
C ASP A 11 -1.78 -8.48 -13.30
N VAL A 12 -2.14 -8.39 -12.01
CA VAL A 12 -1.38 -9.03 -10.93
C VAL A 12 -1.30 -10.53 -11.13
N VAL A 13 -2.42 -11.19 -11.42
CA VAL A 13 -2.47 -12.66 -11.59
C VAL A 13 -1.92 -13.07 -12.95
N GLU A 14 -2.30 -12.38 -14.04
CA GLU A 14 -1.89 -12.77 -15.39
C GLU A 14 -0.41 -12.53 -15.70
N LYS A 15 0.19 -11.47 -15.13
CA LYS A 15 1.50 -10.97 -15.58
C LYS A 15 2.53 -10.76 -14.48
N GLU A 16 2.09 -10.45 -13.24
CA GLU A 16 2.98 -9.95 -12.21
C GLU A 16 3.29 -10.96 -11.09
N MET A 17 2.50 -12.03 -10.99
CA MET A 17 2.63 -12.99 -9.91
C MET A 17 3.79 -13.96 -10.17
N TYR A 18 4.69 -14.13 -9.20
CA TYR A 18 5.73 -15.15 -9.21
C TYR A 18 5.14 -16.48 -8.72
N SER A 19 4.90 -17.41 -9.64
CA SER A 19 4.43 -18.75 -9.31
C SER A 19 5.44 -19.78 -9.78
N PHE A 20 5.63 -20.85 -8.98
CA PHE A 20 6.56 -21.93 -9.25
C PHE A 20 6.04 -23.23 -8.61
N GLU A 21 6.54 -24.36 -9.06
CA GLU A 21 6.21 -25.68 -8.53
C GLU A 21 7.28 -26.11 -7.52
N ASP A 22 6.84 -26.59 -6.35
CA ASP A 22 7.74 -27.21 -5.37
C ASP A 22 8.23 -28.54 -5.95
N LYS A 23 9.55 -28.66 -6.09
CA LYS A 23 10.20 -29.83 -6.64
C LYS A 23 10.08 -31.09 -5.76
N LEU A 24 9.72 -30.93 -4.49
CA LEU A 24 9.62 -32.06 -3.54
C LEU A 24 8.26 -32.76 -3.66
N ASN A 25 7.19 -32.02 -3.88
CA ASN A 25 5.82 -32.55 -3.83
C ASN A 25 4.94 -32.13 -5.02
N GLY A 26 5.44 -31.32 -5.95
CA GLY A 26 4.67 -30.83 -7.09
C GLY A 26 3.63 -29.75 -6.74
N GLU A 27 3.69 -29.17 -5.54
CA GLU A 27 2.74 -28.16 -5.11
C GLU A 27 2.99 -26.82 -5.81
N ALA A 28 1.91 -26.20 -6.30
CA ALA A 28 1.99 -24.86 -6.89
C ALA A 28 2.13 -23.80 -5.78
N LEU A 29 3.27 -23.15 -5.73
CA LEU A 29 3.60 -22.10 -4.78
C LEU A 29 3.60 -20.73 -5.46
N THR A 30 3.33 -19.69 -4.68
CA THR A 30 3.31 -18.31 -5.15
C THR A 30 3.92 -17.37 -4.12
N LEU A 31 4.82 -16.50 -4.55
CA LEU A 31 5.24 -15.37 -3.72
C LEU A 31 4.08 -14.37 -3.63
N ARG A 32 3.77 -13.92 -2.42
CA ARG A 32 2.63 -13.04 -2.17
C ARG A 32 2.74 -11.71 -2.93
N PRO A 33 1.79 -11.37 -3.81
CA PRO A 33 1.79 -10.10 -4.53
C PRO A 33 1.16 -8.95 -3.74
N GLU A 34 0.41 -9.28 -2.66
CA GLU A 34 -0.28 -8.39 -1.73
C GLU A 34 -0.57 -9.15 -0.43
N ALA A 35 -1.07 -8.47 0.62
CA ALA A 35 -1.26 -9.14 1.91
C ALA A 35 -2.74 -9.37 2.26
N THR A 36 -3.69 -8.60 1.73
CA THR A 36 -5.11 -8.64 2.13
C THR A 36 -5.72 -10.04 2.04
N ALA A 37 -5.54 -10.74 0.91
CA ALA A 37 -6.02 -12.11 0.76
C ALA A 37 -5.39 -13.07 1.79
N GLY A 38 -4.11 -12.85 2.12
CA GLY A 38 -3.40 -13.60 3.17
C GLY A 38 -3.95 -13.33 4.57
N ILE A 39 -4.27 -12.08 4.89
CA ILE A 39 -4.88 -11.67 6.17
C ILE A 39 -6.29 -12.27 6.29
N VAL A 40 -7.11 -12.17 5.24
CA VAL A 40 -8.46 -12.77 5.23
C VAL A 40 -8.39 -14.28 5.42
N ARG A 41 -7.47 -14.97 4.72
CA ARG A 41 -7.25 -16.40 4.93
C ARG A 41 -6.89 -16.72 6.38
N ALA A 42 -5.93 -16.00 6.96
CA ALA A 42 -5.54 -16.18 8.36
C ALA A 42 -6.71 -15.90 9.31
N ALA A 43 -7.53 -14.88 9.04
CA ALA A 43 -8.71 -14.59 9.83
C ALA A 43 -9.75 -15.73 9.79
N ILE A 44 -9.92 -16.38 8.65
CA ILE A 44 -10.79 -17.56 8.49
C ILE A 44 -10.20 -18.77 9.22
N GLU A 45 -8.94 -19.13 8.95
CA GLU A 45 -8.27 -20.31 9.49
C GLU A 45 -8.14 -20.28 11.02
N HIS A 46 -7.93 -19.08 11.59
CA HIS A 46 -7.75 -18.90 13.03
C HIS A 46 -8.99 -18.32 13.73
N ASN A 47 -10.14 -18.23 13.04
CA ASN A 47 -11.39 -17.69 13.58
C ASN A 47 -11.21 -16.31 14.26
N LEU A 48 -10.39 -15.43 13.70
CA LEU A 48 -10.04 -14.17 14.36
C LEU A 48 -11.23 -13.25 14.60
N THR A 49 -12.31 -13.39 13.83
CA THR A 49 -13.54 -12.59 13.98
C THR A 49 -14.63 -13.27 14.82
N TYR A 50 -14.31 -14.38 15.49
CA TYR A 50 -15.30 -15.14 16.28
C TYR A 50 -15.85 -14.35 17.47
N ASP A 51 -15.00 -13.62 18.17
CA ASP A 51 -15.32 -12.80 19.35
C ASP A 51 -15.59 -11.31 18.99
N GLY A 52 -15.83 -11.02 17.72
CA GLY A 52 -16.20 -9.70 17.22
C GLY A 52 -15.23 -9.13 16.18
N PRO A 53 -15.50 -7.91 15.74
CA PRO A 53 -14.70 -7.22 14.72
C PRO A 53 -13.23 -7.02 15.12
N LYS A 54 -12.33 -6.93 14.14
CA LYS A 54 -10.89 -6.77 14.35
C LYS A 54 -10.33 -5.62 13.51
N ARG A 55 -9.36 -4.91 14.09
CA ARG A 55 -8.47 -3.99 13.39
C ARG A 55 -7.07 -4.58 13.42
N LEU A 56 -6.52 -4.83 12.24
CA LEU A 56 -5.23 -5.47 12.06
C LEU A 56 -4.32 -4.55 11.25
N TYR A 57 -3.02 -4.67 11.44
CA TYR A 57 -2.03 -4.07 10.56
C TYR A 57 -0.96 -5.08 10.20
N TYR A 58 -0.29 -4.83 9.10
CA TYR A 58 0.86 -5.62 8.68
C TYR A 58 1.94 -4.73 8.07
N MET A 59 3.16 -5.20 8.13
CA MET A 59 4.28 -4.65 7.38
C MET A 59 5.16 -5.80 6.90
N GLY A 60 5.47 -5.83 5.62
CA GLY A 60 6.30 -6.91 5.09
C GLY A 60 6.52 -6.86 3.58
N PRO A 61 7.38 -7.75 3.06
CA PRO A 61 7.72 -7.80 1.65
C PRO A 61 6.59 -8.39 0.82
N MET A 62 6.38 -7.77 -0.37
CA MET A 62 5.51 -8.24 -1.45
C MET A 62 6.33 -8.42 -2.71
N PHE A 63 5.84 -9.23 -3.65
CA PHE A 63 6.58 -9.62 -4.83
C PHE A 63 5.71 -9.50 -6.08
N ARG A 64 6.14 -8.68 -7.05
CA ARG A 64 5.47 -8.53 -8.34
C ARG A 64 6.49 -8.44 -9.46
N HIS A 65 6.28 -9.17 -10.53
CA HIS A 65 7.12 -9.10 -11.73
C HIS A 65 6.74 -7.86 -12.55
N GLU A 66 7.09 -6.71 -12.02
CA GLU A 66 6.86 -5.43 -12.67
C GLU A 66 8.15 -4.90 -13.33
N ARG A 67 7.99 -3.98 -14.29
CA ARG A 67 9.14 -3.25 -14.83
C ARG A 67 9.69 -2.32 -13.76
N PRO A 68 10.95 -2.49 -13.33
CA PRO A 68 11.54 -1.65 -12.30
C PRO A 68 11.58 -0.18 -12.73
N GLN A 69 11.16 0.69 -11.82
CA GLN A 69 11.17 2.14 -11.98
C GLN A 69 11.43 2.77 -10.60
N ARG A 70 11.61 4.09 -10.57
CA ARG A 70 11.75 4.84 -9.33
C ARG A 70 10.53 4.60 -8.42
N GLY A 71 10.76 4.11 -7.20
CA GLY A 71 9.70 3.74 -6.25
C GLY A 71 8.87 2.50 -6.63
N ARG A 72 9.30 1.71 -7.65
CA ARG A 72 8.63 0.47 -8.08
C ARG A 72 9.65 -0.64 -8.27
N TYR A 73 9.61 -1.62 -7.38
CA TYR A 73 10.55 -2.73 -7.31
C TYR A 73 9.81 -4.06 -7.45
N ARG A 74 10.51 -5.12 -7.83
CA ARG A 74 9.96 -6.47 -7.91
C ARG A 74 9.76 -7.12 -6.54
N GLN A 75 10.60 -6.77 -5.58
CA GLN A 75 10.38 -6.96 -4.15
C GLN A 75 10.23 -5.59 -3.53
N PHE A 76 9.15 -5.36 -2.80
CA PHE A 76 8.85 -4.09 -2.14
C PHE A 76 8.12 -4.35 -0.82
N HIS A 77 8.08 -3.37 0.07
CA HIS A 77 7.37 -3.49 1.33
C HIS A 77 6.04 -2.75 1.28
N GLN A 78 5.04 -3.38 1.87
CA GLN A 78 3.77 -2.73 2.16
C GLN A 78 3.57 -2.61 3.66
N LEU A 79 3.16 -1.41 4.09
CA LEU A 79 2.43 -1.19 5.33
C LEU A 79 0.95 -1.24 4.97
N GLY A 80 0.13 -1.95 5.75
CA GLY A 80 -1.31 -1.99 5.51
C GLY A 80 -2.09 -2.10 6.80
N ALA A 81 -3.35 -1.70 6.73
CA ALA A 81 -4.32 -1.82 7.79
C ALA A 81 -5.64 -2.39 7.25
N GLU A 82 -6.21 -3.31 8.01
CA GLU A 82 -7.44 -4.03 7.65
C GLU A 82 -8.42 -3.99 8.83
N ALA A 83 -9.66 -3.59 8.57
CA ALA A 83 -10.75 -3.62 9.53
C ALA A 83 -11.77 -4.68 9.08
N LEU A 84 -11.90 -5.73 9.87
CA LEU A 84 -12.69 -6.93 9.57
C LEU A 84 -13.93 -6.98 10.47
N GLY A 85 -15.11 -7.23 9.90
CA GLY A 85 -16.36 -7.32 10.62
C GLY A 85 -17.10 -5.99 10.83
N PHE A 86 -16.68 -4.91 10.15
CA PHE A 86 -17.31 -3.60 10.24
C PHE A 86 -18.01 -3.25 8.94
N SER A 87 -19.32 -3.01 8.99
CA SER A 87 -20.15 -2.74 7.81
C SER A 87 -20.38 -1.25 7.52
N GLY A 88 -20.14 -0.38 8.50
CA GLY A 88 -20.48 1.04 8.41
C GLY A 88 -19.44 1.88 7.66
N PRO A 89 -19.86 2.99 7.03
CA PRO A 89 -19.00 3.91 6.29
C PRO A 89 -18.01 4.68 7.18
N GLU A 90 -18.29 4.76 8.49
CA GLU A 90 -17.39 5.40 9.47
C GLU A 90 -16.03 4.71 9.55
N VAL A 91 -15.99 3.39 9.36
CA VAL A 91 -14.71 2.64 9.39
C VAL A 91 -13.94 2.82 8.09
N ASP A 92 -14.60 2.99 6.95
CA ASP A 92 -13.96 3.38 5.70
C ASP A 92 -13.24 4.73 5.89
N ALA A 93 -13.94 5.72 6.44
CA ALA A 93 -13.38 7.03 6.74
C ALA A 93 -12.24 6.93 7.78
N GLU A 94 -12.41 6.17 8.87
CA GLU A 94 -11.39 5.95 9.91
C GLU A 94 -10.07 5.44 9.32
N LEU A 95 -10.13 4.42 8.44
CA LEU A 95 -8.94 3.87 7.81
C LEU A 95 -8.28 4.85 6.84
N MET A 96 -9.06 5.64 6.12
CA MET A 96 -8.51 6.70 5.26
C MET A 96 -7.84 7.80 6.10
N LEU A 97 -8.45 8.22 7.20
CA LEU A 97 -7.87 9.18 8.15
C LEU A 97 -6.57 8.64 8.75
N LEU A 98 -6.51 7.35 9.10
CA LEU A 98 -5.28 6.72 9.57
C LEU A 98 -4.16 6.79 8.52
N ALA A 99 -4.45 6.46 7.26
CA ALA A 99 -3.46 6.55 6.18
C ALA A 99 -3.00 8.01 5.96
N TYR A 100 -3.93 8.96 5.99
CA TYR A 100 -3.65 10.40 5.88
C TYR A 100 -2.76 10.88 7.03
N GLN A 101 -3.07 10.48 8.26
CA GLN A 101 -2.29 10.83 9.45
C GLN A 101 -0.86 10.27 9.37
N VAL A 102 -0.68 9.00 8.99
CA VAL A 102 0.64 8.39 8.80
C VAL A 102 1.48 9.19 7.80
N LEU A 103 0.92 9.54 6.65
CA LEU A 103 1.63 10.35 5.65
C LEU A 103 1.99 11.75 6.18
N THR A 104 1.07 12.37 6.90
CA THR A 104 1.27 13.71 7.50
C THR A 104 2.38 13.69 8.56
N GLU A 105 2.38 12.71 9.47
CA GLU A 105 3.39 12.58 10.52
C GLU A 105 4.79 12.26 9.96
N LEU A 106 4.84 11.55 8.83
CA LEU A 106 6.10 11.34 8.09
C LEU A 106 6.60 12.62 7.38
N GLY A 107 5.81 13.69 7.37
CA GLY A 107 6.16 14.95 6.72
C GLY A 107 5.91 14.96 5.21
N VAL A 108 5.13 14.02 4.69
CA VAL A 108 4.71 13.98 3.29
C VAL A 108 3.77 15.15 3.00
N ARG A 109 4.04 15.87 1.91
CA ARG A 109 3.27 17.02 1.44
C ARG A 109 2.64 16.72 0.08
N SER A 110 1.67 17.57 -0.31
CA SER A 110 1.09 17.51 -1.67
C SER A 110 0.49 16.15 -2.05
N VAL A 111 -0.30 15.56 -1.12
CA VAL A 111 -1.06 14.34 -1.38
C VAL A 111 -2.52 14.68 -1.65
N ARG A 112 -3.06 14.15 -2.74
CA ARG A 112 -4.49 14.21 -3.07
C ARG A 112 -5.15 12.89 -2.70
N VAL A 113 -6.38 12.98 -2.21
CA VAL A 113 -7.22 11.81 -1.94
C VAL A 113 -8.26 11.71 -3.04
N GLU A 114 -8.22 10.63 -3.80
CA GLU A 114 -9.22 10.32 -4.82
C GLU A 114 -10.13 9.20 -4.34
N LEU A 115 -11.42 9.37 -4.54
CA LEU A 115 -12.47 8.47 -4.10
C LEU A 115 -13.33 8.00 -5.27
N ASN A 116 -13.84 6.77 -5.17
CA ASN A 116 -14.95 6.29 -5.99
C ASN A 116 -15.77 5.28 -5.19
N SER A 117 -16.94 4.91 -5.71
CA SER A 117 -17.69 3.77 -5.20
C SER A 117 -17.91 2.76 -6.31
N LEU A 118 -17.63 1.49 -6.00
CA LEU A 118 -17.88 0.36 -6.90
C LEU A 118 -19.25 -0.29 -6.63
N GLY A 119 -20.00 0.22 -5.67
CA GLY A 119 -21.31 -0.31 -5.30
C GLY A 119 -21.32 -1.79 -4.92
N ILE A 120 -22.49 -2.37 -4.94
CA ILE A 120 -22.71 -3.81 -4.73
C ILE A 120 -22.66 -4.59 -6.06
N PRO A 121 -22.56 -5.94 -6.03
CA PRO A 121 -22.49 -6.74 -7.25
C PRO A 121 -23.62 -6.52 -8.27
N ALA A 122 -24.86 -6.29 -7.81
CA ALA A 122 -26.00 -6.05 -8.69
C ALA A 122 -25.87 -4.72 -9.46
N GLU A 123 -25.42 -3.65 -8.81
CA GLU A 123 -25.16 -2.33 -9.40
C GLU A 123 -24.02 -2.40 -10.42
N ARG A 124 -22.92 -3.09 -10.07
CA ARG A 124 -21.83 -3.34 -11.00
C ARG A 124 -22.25 -4.13 -12.21
N HIS A 125 -23.14 -5.12 -12.06
CA HIS A 125 -23.64 -5.90 -13.17
C HIS A 125 -24.41 -5.04 -14.16
N ALA A 126 -25.30 -4.17 -13.68
CA ALA A 126 -26.06 -3.22 -14.50
C ALA A 126 -25.12 -2.25 -15.25
N HIS A 127 -24.16 -1.62 -14.52
CA HIS A 127 -23.15 -0.77 -15.14
C HIS A 127 -22.28 -1.52 -16.16
N ARG A 128 -21.85 -2.74 -15.85
CA ARG A 128 -21.02 -3.56 -16.76
C ARG A 128 -21.73 -3.81 -18.10
N ALA A 129 -23.02 -4.10 -18.07
CA ALA A 129 -23.82 -4.30 -19.27
C ALA A 129 -23.88 -3.02 -20.13
N ALA A 130 -24.15 -1.87 -19.50
CA ALA A 130 -24.17 -0.57 -20.16
C ALA A 130 -22.79 -0.19 -20.73
N LEU A 131 -21.73 -0.43 -19.96
CA LEU A 131 -20.37 -0.13 -20.37
C LEU A 131 -19.93 -1.01 -21.57
N ILE A 132 -20.22 -2.30 -21.57
CA ILE A 132 -19.94 -3.19 -22.71
C ILE A 132 -20.68 -2.70 -23.96
N ALA A 133 -21.97 -2.39 -23.86
CA ALA A 133 -22.75 -1.87 -24.99
C ALA A 133 -22.15 -0.58 -25.55
N TYR A 134 -21.77 0.34 -24.65
CA TYR A 134 -21.09 1.59 -25.03
C TYR A 134 -19.77 1.36 -25.75
N LEU A 135 -18.89 0.51 -25.19
CA LEU A 135 -17.56 0.22 -25.75
C LEU A 135 -17.66 -0.54 -27.09
N GLN A 136 -18.67 -1.41 -27.27
CA GLN A 136 -18.93 -2.06 -28.54
C GLN A 136 -19.32 -1.06 -29.64
N GLY A 137 -20.09 0.00 -29.29
CA GLY A 137 -20.38 1.10 -30.21
C GLY A 137 -19.15 1.92 -30.63
N HIS A 138 -18.04 1.79 -29.90
CA HIS A 138 -16.78 2.49 -30.12
C HIS A 138 -15.62 1.52 -30.44
N ALA A 139 -15.91 0.31 -30.90
CA ALA A 139 -14.94 -0.77 -31.10
C ALA A 139 -13.70 -0.38 -31.94
N GLN A 140 -13.86 0.54 -32.89
CA GLN A 140 -12.79 1.06 -33.74
C GLN A 140 -11.76 1.91 -33.01
N LEU A 141 -12.08 2.42 -31.82
CA LEU A 141 -11.18 3.21 -30.98
C LEU A 141 -10.42 2.35 -29.94
N LEU A 142 -10.84 1.09 -29.76
CA LEU A 142 -10.24 0.20 -28.78
C LEU A 142 -8.90 -0.34 -29.30
N ASP A 143 -7.84 -0.16 -28.52
CA ASP A 143 -6.58 -0.84 -28.77
C ASP A 143 -6.67 -2.36 -28.48
N ALA A 144 -5.64 -3.12 -28.86
CA ALA A 144 -5.63 -4.58 -28.74
C ALA A 144 -5.82 -5.06 -27.28
N ASP A 145 -5.34 -4.30 -26.30
CA ASP A 145 -5.51 -4.64 -24.89
C ASP A 145 -6.96 -4.39 -24.43
N ALA A 146 -7.54 -3.27 -24.81
CA ALA A 146 -8.94 -2.94 -24.53
C ALA A 146 -9.91 -3.93 -25.21
N GLN A 147 -9.62 -4.35 -26.46
CA GLN A 147 -10.42 -5.37 -27.15
C GLN A 147 -10.43 -6.71 -26.39
N ARG A 148 -9.29 -7.17 -25.89
CA ARG A 148 -9.20 -8.38 -25.05
C ARG A 148 -10.01 -8.27 -23.76
N ARG A 149 -9.98 -7.08 -23.13
CA ARG A 149 -10.65 -6.79 -21.85
C ARG A 149 -12.14 -6.54 -21.98
N LEU A 150 -12.66 -6.27 -23.18
CA LEU A 150 -14.02 -5.83 -23.41
C LEU A 150 -15.07 -6.72 -22.72
N HIS A 151 -14.92 -8.03 -22.77
CA HIS A 151 -15.83 -8.98 -22.13
C HIS A 151 -15.30 -9.56 -20.83
N ALA A 152 -13.98 -9.64 -20.66
CA ALA A 152 -13.36 -10.21 -19.47
C ALA A 152 -13.42 -9.21 -18.29
N ASN A 153 -12.87 -7.99 -18.48
CA ASN A 153 -12.82 -6.96 -17.43
C ASN A 153 -12.96 -5.54 -18.04
N PRO A 154 -14.17 -5.14 -18.49
CA PRO A 154 -14.40 -3.86 -19.16
C PRO A 154 -14.08 -2.64 -18.28
N LEU A 155 -14.22 -2.74 -16.95
CA LEU A 155 -13.89 -1.65 -16.02
C LEU A 155 -12.42 -1.24 -16.13
N ARG A 156 -11.50 -2.15 -16.43
CA ARG A 156 -10.08 -1.86 -16.60
C ARG A 156 -9.78 -1.03 -17.85
N ILE A 157 -10.71 -0.95 -18.80
CA ILE A 157 -10.56 -0.09 -19.98
C ILE A 157 -10.67 1.39 -19.57
N LEU A 158 -11.44 1.70 -18.53
CA LEU A 158 -11.58 3.07 -18.01
C LEU A 158 -10.27 3.64 -17.44
N ASP A 159 -9.36 2.79 -16.98
CA ASP A 159 -8.03 3.18 -16.47
C ASP A 159 -6.95 3.31 -17.56
N THR A 160 -7.35 3.26 -18.84
CA THR A 160 -6.39 3.39 -19.94
C THR A 160 -5.67 4.74 -19.91
N LYS A 161 -4.36 4.72 -20.18
CA LYS A 161 -3.54 5.92 -20.39
C LYS A 161 -3.30 6.23 -21.87
N ASN A 162 -3.92 5.47 -22.77
CA ASN A 162 -3.82 5.69 -24.21
C ASN A 162 -4.50 7.03 -24.59
N PRO A 163 -3.76 8.02 -25.10
CA PRO A 163 -4.33 9.35 -25.44
C PRO A 163 -5.48 9.26 -26.45
N ALA A 164 -5.43 8.33 -27.40
CA ALA A 164 -6.46 8.15 -28.42
C ALA A 164 -7.81 7.66 -27.87
N MET A 165 -7.81 7.10 -26.66
CA MET A 165 -9.01 6.58 -26.01
C MET A 165 -9.59 7.52 -24.93
N GLN A 166 -8.91 8.64 -24.62
CA GLN A 166 -9.31 9.48 -23.47
C GLN A 166 -10.71 10.06 -23.61
N ASP A 167 -11.07 10.61 -24.79
CA ASP A 167 -12.40 11.20 -25.01
C ASP A 167 -13.49 10.15 -24.87
N MET A 168 -13.27 8.95 -25.42
CA MET A 168 -14.19 7.83 -25.33
C MET A 168 -14.38 7.40 -23.85
N VAL A 169 -13.31 7.18 -23.08
CA VAL A 169 -13.46 6.73 -21.70
C VAL A 169 -14.01 7.81 -20.78
N ASN A 170 -13.78 9.10 -21.08
CA ASN A 170 -14.38 10.21 -20.33
C ASN A 170 -15.89 10.32 -20.55
N ALA A 171 -16.39 9.92 -21.72
CA ALA A 171 -17.81 9.90 -22.05
C ALA A 171 -18.52 8.57 -21.71
N ALA A 172 -17.78 7.59 -21.19
CA ALA A 172 -18.33 6.29 -20.84
C ALA A 172 -19.31 6.37 -19.67
N PRO A 173 -20.33 5.47 -19.60
CA PRO A 173 -21.22 5.38 -18.46
C PRO A 173 -20.43 5.28 -17.15
N GLN A 174 -20.78 6.11 -16.17
CA GLN A 174 -20.14 6.12 -14.85
C GLN A 174 -20.84 5.17 -13.90
N LEU A 175 -20.10 4.41 -13.12
CA LEU A 175 -20.70 3.49 -12.14
C LEU A 175 -21.55 4.21 -11.10
N LEU A 176 -21.21 5.44 -10.76
CA LEU A 176 -21.97 6.26 -9.80
C LEU A 176 -23.44 6.48 -10.22
N ASP A 177 -23.73 6.49 -11.54
CA ASP A 177 -25.10 6.65 -12.07
C ASP A 177 -25.96 5.39 -11.89
N PHE A 178 -25.34 4.27 -11.52
CA PHE A 178 -25.99 2.97 -11.31
C PHE A 178 -26.12 2.59 -9.85
N LEU A 179 -25.63 3.43 -8.93
CA LEU A 179 -25.71 3.17 -7.50
C LEU A 179 -27.13 3.37 -6.98
N GLY A 180 -27.62 2.42 -6.19
CA GLY A 180 -28.85 2.57 -5.45
C GLY A 180 -28.68 3.47 -4.22
N GLU A 181 -29.81 3.84 -3.60
CA GLU A 181 -29.87 4.78 -2.48
C GLU A 181 -28.93 4.38 -1.32
N ALA A 182 -28.87 3.10 -0.97
CA ALA A 182 -28.02 2.60 0.11
C ALA A 182 -26.52 2.82 -0.18
N SER A 183 -26.07 2.51 -1.41
CA SER A 183 -24.68 2.69 -1.84
C SER A 183 -24.30 4.17 -1.94
N LEU A 184 -25.21 5.01 -2.43
CA LEU A 184 -25.03 6.46 -2.47
C LEU A 184 -24.94 7.04 -1.05
N LYS A 185 -25.83 6.65 -0.14
CA LYS A 185 -25.80 7.08 1.26
C LYS A 185 -24.51 6.67 1.96
N HIS A 186 -24.05 5.45 1.75
CA HIS A 186 -22.74 4.99 2.27
C HIS A 186 -21.62 5.90 1.79
N PHE A 187 -21.52 6.11 0.49
CA PHE A 187 -20.48 6.94 -0.12
C PHE A 187 -20.54 8.40 0.31
N ASP A 188 -21.75 8.98 0.39
CA ASP A 188 -21.98 10.35 0.87
C ASP A 188 -21.57 10.52 2.34
N THR A 189 -21.81 9.50 3.16
CA THR A 189 -21.37 9.50 4.56
C THR A 189 -19.85 9.50 4.67
N VAL A 190 -19.13 8.67 3.90
CA VAL A 190 -17.66 8.69 3.87
C VAL A 190 -17.14 10.07 3.49
N LYS A 191 -17.66 10.69 2.42
CA LYS A 191 -17.28 12.04 1.98
C LYS A 191 -17.51 13.09 3.06
N SER A 192 -18.66 13.03 3.73
CA SER A 192 -19.02 13.96 4.80
C SER A 192 -18.08 13.84 6.00
N LEU A 193 -17.74 12.61 6.41
CA LEU A 193 -16.81 12.36 7.52
C LEU A 193 -15.41 12.87 7.22
N LEU A 194 -14.88 12.62 6.02
CA LEU A 194 -13.58 13.15 5.61
C LEU A 194 -13.55 14.68 5.59
N SER A 195 -14.63 15.31 5.08
CA SER A 195 -14.76 16.77 5.06
C SER A 195 -14.82 17.34 6.48
N ALA A 196 -15.54 16.71 7.38
CA ALA A 196 -15.63 17.12 8.79
C ALA A 196 -14.27 17.05 9.51
N CYS A 197 -13.39 16.13 9.08
CA CYS A 197 -12.01 15.99 9.57
C CYS A 197 -10.99 16.87 8.81
N GLY A 198 -11.44 17.74 7.90
CA GLY A 198 -10.57 18.66 7.15
C GLY A 198 -9.71 18.00 6.07
N VAL A 199 -10.00 16.76 5.67
CA VAL A 199 -9.29 16.09 4.59
C VAL A 199 -9.91 16.47 3.24
N ALA A 200 -9.12 17.09 2.38
CA ALA A 200 -9.53 17.40 1.02
C ALA A 200 -9.55 16.13 0.16
N TRP A 201 -10.61 15.95 -0.59
CA TRP A 201 -10.81 14.81 -1.48
C TRP A 201 -11.46 15.21 -2.80
N SER A 202 -11.34 14.36 -3.80
CA SER A 202 -12.05 14.48 -5.08
C SER A 202 -12.65 13.13 -5.50
N VAL A 203 -13.77 13.17 -6.20
CA VAL A 203 -14.33 11.96 -6.81
C VAL A 203 -13.68 11.74 -8.16
N ASN A 204 -13.12 10.55 -8.35
CA ASN A 204 -12.62 10.10 -9.63
C ASN A 204 -13.48 8.92 -10.12
N PRO A 205 -14.46 9.14 -11.01
CA PRO A 205 -15.37 8.08 -11.48
C PRO A 205 -14.66 6.99 -12.29
N ARG A 206 -13.43 7.23 -12.71
CA ARG A 206 -12.57 6.26 -13.42
C ARG A 206 -11.70 5.46 -12.47
N LEU A 207 -11.66 5.80 -11.18
CA LEU A 207 -10.87 5.06 -10.20
C LEU A 207 -11.42 3.64 -10.04
N VAL A 208 -10.68 2.69 -10.57
CA VAL A 208 -10.86 1.25 -10.37
C VAL A 208 -9.59 0.68 -9.77
N ARG A 209 -9.71 -0.39 -9.00
CA ARG A 209 -8.55 -1.03 -8.37
C ARG A 209 -8.01 -2.17 -9.23
N GLY A 210 -6.73 -2.47 -9.07
CA GLY A 210 -6.05 -3.57 -9.76
C GLY A 210 -6.46 -4.96 -9.32
N LEU A 211 -7.37 -5.08 -8.36
CA LEU A 211 -7.81 -6.31 -7.69
C LEU A 211 -9.34 -6.33 -7.74
N ASP A 212 -9.95 -7.45 -8.08
CA ASP A 212 -11.39 -7.53 -8.40
C ASP A 212 -12.28 -7.72 -7.16
N TYR A 213 -11.72 -7.91 -5.98
CA TYR A 213 -12.50 -8.16 -4.77
C TYR A 213 -13.19 -6.92 -4.17
N TYR A 214 -12.86 -5.72 -4.64
CA TYR A 214 -13.41 -4.50 -4.07
C TYR A 214 -14.90 -4.31 -4.30
N SER A 215 -15.56 -3.67 -3.34
CA SER A 215 -16.97 -3.25 -3.34
C SER A 215 -17.09 -1.88 -2.68
N HIS A 216 -18.22 -1.17 -2.88
CA HIS A 216 -18.45 0.14 -2.27
C HIS A 216 -17.26 1.10 -2.41
N THR A 217 -16.80 1.70 -1.31
CA THR A 217 -15.72 2.70 -1.30
C THR A 217 -14.40 2.15 -1.78
N VAL A 218 -13.78 2.84 -2.74
CA VAL A 218 -12.37 2.67 -3.13
C VAL A 218 -11.68 4.03 -3.11
N PHE A 219 -10.38 4.04 -2.81
CA PHE A 219 -9.63 5.26 -2.67
C PHE A 219 -8.15 5.10 -3.01
N GLU A 220 -7.52 6.21 -3.36
CA GLU A 220 -6.09 6.34 -3.54
C GLU A 220 -5.57 7.66 -2.95
N PHE A 221 -4.38 7.59 -2.36
CA PHE A 221 -3.56 8.73 -1.97
C PHE A 221 -2.49 8.92 -3.03
N ILE A 222 -2.56 10.03 -3.76
CA ILE A 222 -1.79 10.24 -4.97
C ILE A 222 -0.95 11.51 -4.85
N THR A 223 0.28 11.46 -5.39
CA THR A 223 1.16 12.61 -5.58
C THR A 223 1.53 12.78 -7.05
N ASP A 224 1.73 14.01 -7.50
CA ASP A 224 2.23 14.31 -8.85
C ASP A 224 3.77 14.28 -8.92
N GLU A 225 4.45 14.26 -7.78
CA GLU A 225 5.90 14.38 -7.69
C GLU A 225 6.67 13.11 -8.08
N LEU A 226 5.96 11.96 -8.18
CA LEU A 226 6.53 10.68 -8.61
C LEU A 226 6.10 10.27 -10.03
N GLY A 227 5.56 11.19 -10.81
CA GLY A 227 5.11 10.96 -12.18
C GLY A 227 4.06 9.84 -12.26
N SER A 228 4.25 8.86 -13.17
CA SER A 228 3.31 7.76 -13.36
C SER A 228 3.16 6.80 -12.16
N GLN A 229 4.01 6.94 -11.14
CA GLN A 229 4.01 6.12 -9.92
C GLN A 229 3.45 6.88 -8.70
N GLY A 230 2.55 7.81 -8.93
CA GLY A 230 2.03 8.73 -7.92
C GLY A 230 1.20 8.10 -6.80
N THR A 231 0.65 6.90 -6.98
CA THR A 231 -0.15 6.25 -5.94
C THR A 231 0.74 5.76 -4.79
N LEU A 232 0.63 6.39 -3.62
CA LEU A 232 1.37 6.04 -2.40
C LEU A 232 0.66 4.96 -1.59
N CYS A 233 -0.65 5.12 -1.43
CA CYS A 233 -1.52 4.24 -0.68
C CYS A 233 -2.82 4.05 -1.46
N GLY A 234 -3.38 2.86 -1.40
CA GLY A 234 -4.66 2.61 -2.01
C GLY A 234 -5.38 1.46 -1.34
N GLY A 235 -6.69 1.56 -1.30
CA GLY A 235 -7.53 0.62 -0.60
C GLY A 235 -9.00 0.73 -0.97
N GLY A 236 -9.83 0.14 -0.12
CA GLY A 236 -11.27 0.15 -0.26
C GLY A 236 -11.93 -0.98 0.51
N ARG A 237 -13.24 -1.06 0.39
CA ARG A 237 -14.09 -2.10 0.99
C ARG A 237 -14.10 -3.35 0.11
N TYR A 238 -14.15 -4.52 0.74
CA TYR A 238 -14.11 -5.81 0.04
C TYR A 238 -14.95 -6.89 0.76
N ASP A 239 -16.22 -6.60 0.96
CA ASP A 239 -17.16 -7.40 1.77
C ASP A 239 -17.34 -8.86 1.27
N GLY A 240 -17.12 -9.12 -0.02
CA GLY A 240 -17.26 -10.46 -0.61
C GLY A 240 -16.03 -11.37 -0.47
N LEU A 241 -14.87 -10.84 -0.03
CA LEU A 241 -13.62 -11.60 -0.08
C LEU A 241 -13.62 -12.79 0.90
N PHE A 242 -14.21 -12.66 2.08
CA PHE A 242 -14.34 -13.76 3.04
C PHE A 242 -15.09 -14.94 2.44
N GLU A 243 -16.26 -14.72 1.85
CA GLU A 243 -17.06 -15.77 1.20
C GLU A 243 -16.32 -16.39 0.02
N LEU A 244 -15.66 -15.55 -0.78
CA LEU A 244 -14.86 -15.99 -1.92
C LEU A 244 -13.73 -16.94 -1.49
N LEU A 245 -13.16 -16.74 -0.32
CA LEU A 245 -12.10 -17.60 0.25
C LEU A 245 -12.65 -18.76 1.12
N GLY A 246 -13.98 -18.92 1.19
CA GLY A 246 -14.63 -20.04 1.89
C GLY A 246 -14.96 -19.78 3.35
N GLY A 247 -14.88 -18.52 3.80
CA GLY A 247 -15.31 -18.09 5.12
C GLY A 247 -16.78 -17.69 5.18
N LYS A 248 -17.24 -17.25 6.36
CA LYS A 248 -18.55 -16.62 6.54
C LYS A 248 -18.53 -15.20 5.97
N SER A 249 -19.67 -14.72 5.47
CA SER A 249 -19.83 -13.33 5.06
C SER A 249 -19.38 -12.40 6.18
N THR A 250 -18.36 -11.59 5.87
CA THR A 250 -17.74 -10.69 6.84
C THR A 250 -17.35 -9.41 6.12
N PRO A 251 -18.01 -8.28 6.41
CA PRO A 251 -17.67 -7.01 5.80
C PRO A 251 -16.24 -6.62 6.19
N ALA A 252 -15.53 -6.05 5.24
CA ALA A 252 -14.15 -5.69 5.46
C ALA A 252 -13.70 -4.51 4.59
N VAL A 253 -12.79 -3.72 5.12
CA VAL A 253 -12.17 -2.57 4.45
C VAL A 253 -10.71 -2.47 4.86
N GLY A 254 -9.84 -2.07 3.95
CA GLY A 254 -8.41 -1.94 4.23
C GLY A 254 -7.66 -1.19 3.17
N TRP A 255 -6.37 -0.99 3.42
CA TRP A 255 -5.46 -0.35 2.48
C TRP A 255 -4.03 -0.90 2.56
N GLY A 256 -3.31 -0.73 1.46
CA GLY A 256 -1.87 -0.99 1.39
C GLY A 256 -1.11 0.26 0.92
N MET A 257 -0.03 0.58 1.63
CA MET A 257 0.88 1.70 1.36
C MET A 257 2.24 1.17 0.96
N GLY A 258 2.77 1.63 -0.17
CA GLY A 258 4.10 1.26 -0.65
C GLY A 258 5.20 2.02 0.10
N VAL A 259 5.97 1.32 0.93
CA VAL A 259 7.02 1.94 1.78
C VAL A 259 8.08 2.63 0.92
N GLU A 260 8.57 1.97 -0.12
CA GLU A 260 9.61 2.53 -0.99
C GLU A 260 9.14 3.76 -1.76
N ARG A 261 7.85 3.84 -2.10
CA ARG A 261 7.27 5.04 -2.74
C ARG A 261 7.21 6.22 -1.78
N VAL A 262 6.80 5.99 -0.54
CA VAL A 262 6.80 7.02 0.51
C VAL A 262 8.22 7.50 0.77
N LEU A 263 9.20 6.60 0.92
CA LEU A 263 10.60 6.96 1.11
C LEU A 263 11.16 7.77 -0.07
N GLU A 264 10.78 7.40 -1.29
CA GLU A 264 11.22 8.13 -2.48
C GLU A 264 10.60 9.54 -2.54
N LEU A 265 9.33 9.68 -2.17
CA LEU A 265 8.67 10.97 -2.09
C LEU A 265 9.32 11.87 -1.01
N LEU A 266 9.61 11.32 0.17
CA LEU A 266 10.31 12.06 1.23
C LEU A 266 11.67 12.58 0.77
N ARG A 267 12.42 11.78 -0.02
CA ARG A 267 13.68 12.21 -0.64
C ARG A 267 13.47 13.36 -1.62
N VAL A 268 12.45 13.27 -2.49
CA VAL A 268 12.12 14.33 -3.45
C VAL A 268 11.76 15.63 -2.74
N GLN A 269 11.02 15.52 -1.65
CA GLN A 269 10.58 16.66 -0.84
C GLN A 269 11.66 17.21 0.11
N GLY A 270 12.84 16.59 0.14
CA GLY A 270 13.94 16.99 1.00
C GLY A 270 13.63 16.84 2.50
N VAL A 271 12.74 15.91 2.84
CA VAL A 271 12.43 15.61 4.25
C VAL A 271 13.64 14.91 4.86
N ALA A 272 14.23 15.53 5.86
CA ALA A 272 15.38 14.96 6.58
C ALA A 272 14.94 13.70 7.33
N GLY A 273 15.69 12.62 7.17
CA GLY A 273 15.54 11.44 8.02
C GLY A 273 15.92 11.75 9.47
N PRO A 274 15.60 10.85 10.40
CA PRO A 274 16.05 11.01 11.79
C PRO A 274 17.55 11.14 11.83
N ASP A 275 18.03 12.02 12.72
CA ASP A 275 19.47 12.19 12.94
C ASP A 275 20.08 10.84 13.37
N GLN A 276 21.03 10.36 12.56
CA GLN A 276 21.74 9.11 12.79
C GLN A 276 23.03 9.31 13.62
N ALA A 277 23.38 10.57 13.88
CA ALA A 277 24.56 10.87 14.70
C ALA A 277 24.42 10.24 16.10
N PRO A 278 25.47 9.65 16.63
CA PRO A 278 25.45 9.19 18.02
C PRO A 278 25.50 10.39 18.95
N ASP A 279 24.94 10.25 20.15
CA ASP A 279 25.03 11.27 21.19
C ASP A 279 26.50 11.42 21.65
N ALA A 280 27.23 10.31 21.72
CA ALA A 280 28.61 10.28 22.12
C ALA A 280 29.46 9.32 21.28
N TYR A 281 30.71 9.70 21.01
CA TYR A 281 31.70 8.85 20.37
C TYR A 281 32.84 8.54 21.34
N ALA A 282 32.94 7.28 21.76
CA ALA A 282 33.92 6.86 22.74
C ALA A 282 35.29 6.61 22.09
N ILE A 283 36.25 7.41 22.49
CA ILE A 283 37.68 7.25 22.15
C ILE A 283 38.32 6.33 23.20
N VAL A 284 39.07 5.33 22.76
CA VAL A 284 39.73 4.36 23.64
C VAL A 284 41.21 4.41 23.40
N ALA A 285 42.00 4.70 24.43
CA ALA A 285 43.45 4.86 24.30
C ALA A 285 44.16 3.55 23.94
N GLU A 286 43.76 2.47 24.57
CA GLU A 286 44.44 1.17 24.46
C GLU A 286 43.40 0.04 24.56
N THR A 287 43.72 -1.08 23.90
CA THR A 287 42.88 -2.30 23.93
C THR A 287 42.72 -2.88 25.34
N SER A 288 43.73 -2.69 26.20
CA SER A 288 43.69 -3.09 27.63
C SER A 288 42.56 -2.44 28.40
N LEU A 289 42.12 -1.25 28.00
CA LEU A 289 41.04 -0.51 28.65
C LEU A 289 39.63 -0.96 28.26
N LEU A 290 39.50 -1.82 27.25
CA LEU A 290 38.18 -2.26 26.74
C LEU A 290 37.36 -2.95 27.82
N THR A 291 37.95 -3.71 28.70
CA THR A 291 37.28 -4.37 29.85
C THR A 291 36.64 -3.40 30.83
N THR A 292 37.15 -2.17 30.90
CA THR A 292 36.60 -1.10 31.75
C THR A 292 35.62 -0.23 30.94
N VAL A 293 35.98 0.10 29.69
CA VAL A 293 35.21 1.01 28.86
C VAL A 293 33.86 0.39 28.42
N LEU A 294 33.86 -0.86 27.94
CA LEU A 294 32.65 -1.51 27.47
C LEU A 294 31.51 -1.54 28.51
N PRO A 295 31.74 -1.92 29.77
CA PRO A 295 30.68 -1.84 30.80
C PRO A 295 30.12 -0.41 31.00
N CYS A 296 30.99 0.61 30.92
CA CYS A 296 30.54 2.00 31.00
C CYS A 296 29.67 2.39 29.83
N LEU A 297 30.07 2.02 28.59
CA LEU A 297 29.26 2.30 27.39
C LEU A 297 27.90 1.56 27.42
N GLN A 298 27.89 0.32 27.95
CA GLN A 298 26.64 -0.43 28.10
C GLN A 298 25.68 0.22 29.09
N ARG A 299 26.20 0.79 30.17
CA ARG A 299 25.39 1.58 31.14
C ARG A 299 24.79 2.81 30.46
N LEU A 300 25.57 3.55 29.64
CA LEU A 300 25.06 4.69 28.87
C LEU A 300 23.97 4.26 27.91
N ARG A 301 24.18 3.17 27.16
CA ARG A 301 23.18 2.62 26.24
C ARG A 301 21.90 2.19 26.98
N ALA A 302 22.01 1.57 28.14
CA ALA A 302 20.86 1.21 28.96
C ALA A 302 20.07 2.43 29.48
N MET A 303 20.69 3.61 29.52
CA MET A 303 20.06 4.89 29.84
C MET A 303 19.50 5.59 28.60
N GLY A 304 19.52 4.95 27.40
CA GLY A 304 18.99 5.49 26.15
C GLY A 304 19.97 6.37 25.37
N VAL A 305 21.22 6.50 25.81
CA VAL A 305 22.25 7.29 25.12
C VAL A 305 22.78 6.50 23.90
N LYS A 306 22.74 7.09 22.71
CA LYS A 306 23.31 6.50 21.49
C LYS A 306 24.82 6.66 21.53
N VAL A 307 25.54 5.59 21.86
CA VAL A 307 27.01 5.62 21.93
C VAL A 307 27.63 4.77 20.84
N GLN A 308 28.51 5.37 20.05
CA GLN A 308 29.40 4.69 19.13
C GLN A 308 30.80 4.57 19.75
N MET A 309 31.32 3.36 19.82
CA MET A 309 32.71 3.14 20.27
C MET A 309 33.64 3.10 19.05
N HIS A 310 34.82 3.70 19.21
CA HIS A 310 35.86 3.59 18.20
C HIS A 310 36.28 2.13 18.01
N ALA A 311 36.45 1.74 16.75
CA ALA A 311 37.05 0.46 16.36
C ALA A 311 38.03 0.69 15.21
N SER A 312 39.18 0.01 15.25
CA SER A 312 40.21 0.03 14.20
C SER A 312 40.04 -1.18 13.27
N ALA A 313 40.39 -1.01 12.03
CA ALA A 313 40.45 -2.12 11.06
C ALA A 313 41.75 -2.97 11.19
N GLY A 314 42.75 -2.49 11.92
CA GLY A 314 44.01 -3.19 12.21
C GLY A 314 44.16 -3.50 13.69
N ASP A 315 45.35 -3.95 14.05
CA ASP A 315 45.68 -4.23 15.44
C ASP A 315 45.67 -2.97 16.33
N GLY A 316 45.06 -3.10 17.51
CA GLY A 316 44.98 -1.99 18.49
C GLY A 316 43.91 -0.95 18.15
N MET A 317 43.97 0.17 18.87
CA MET A 317 42.93 1.23 18.78
C MET A 317 43.31 2.35 17.80
N GLY A 318 44.50 2.29 17.18
CA GLY A 318 45.03 3.34 16.33
C GLY A 318 45.41 4.62 17.10
N SER A 319 45.87 5.64 16.39
CA SER A 319 46.31 6.89 17.02
C SER A 319 45.11 7.74 17.48
N PHE A 320 45.25 8.51 18.56
CA PHE A 320 44.26 9.49 19.02
C PHE A 320 43.82 10.45 17.90
N LYS A 321 44.77 10.92 17.09
CA LYS A 321 44.48 11.79 15.95
C LYS A 321 43.50 11.15 14.98
N SER A 322 43.64 9.86 14.69
CA SER A 322 42.71 9.11 13.84
C SER A 322 41.35 8.93 14.52
N GLN A 323 41.34 8.65 15.82
CA GLN A 323 40.11 8.48 16.60
C GLN A 323 39.31 9.77 16.67
N PHE A 324 39.92 10.90 16.99
CA PHE A 324 39.28 12.22 17.00
C PHE A 324 38.72 12.60 15.62
N LYS A 325 39.49 12.37 14.55
CA LYS A 325 38.97 12.61 13.19
C LYS A 325 37.68 11.83 12.87
N ARG A 326 37.59 10.59 13.36
CA ARG A 326 36.38 9.78 13.18
C ARG A 326 35.26 10.22 14.11
N ALA A 327 35.56 10.65 15.34
CA ALA A 327 34.59 11.24 16.25
C ALA A 327 33.94 12.48 15.62
N ASP A 328 34.74 13.41 15.10
CA ASP A 328 34.26 14.60 14.40
C ASP A 328 33.38 14.24 13.19
N ALA A 329 33.83 13.26 12.39
CA ALA A 329 33.09 12.81 11.20
C ALA A 329 31.79 12.07 11.55
N SER A 330 31.63 11.53 12.77
CA SER A 330 30.41 10.84 13.20
C SER A 330 29.26 11.80 13.51
N GLY A 331 29.55 13.08 13.69
CA GLY A 331 28.56 14.08 14.14
C GLY A 331 28.17 13.94 15.62
N ALA A 332 28.89 13.12 16.40
CA ALA A 332 28.60 12.97 17.82
C ALA A 332 28.70 14.31 18.56
N ARG A 333 27.79 14.52 19.50
CA ARG A 333 27.77 15.74 20.32
C ARG A 333 28.84 15.72 21.40
N PHE A 334 29.19 14.53 21.91
CA PHE A 334 30.19 14.31 22.96
C PHE A 334 31.22 13.27 22.55
#